data_0522cf16d025e9e456987321357b5008
#
_entry.id   0522cf16d025e9e456987321357b5008
#
_cell.length_a   1.000
_cell.length_b   1.000
_cell.length_c   1.000
_cell.angle_alpha   90.00
_cell.angle_beta   90.00
_cell.angle_gamma   90.00
#
_symmetry.space_group_name_H-M   'P 1'
#
loop_
_entity.id
_entity.type
_entity.pdbx_description
1 polymer ?
#
loop_
_entity_poly.entity_id
_entity_poly.type
_entity_poly.pdbx_seq_one_letter_code
_entity_poly.pdbx_strand_id
1 'polypeptide(L)' 'MNCGINIEMKIKEAIQESGISLRELERRTGIERHYLKTIQELPADEILLHEAVLIADALGKDIKDLFVVETVTII' A
#
# COMPACT_ATOMS: atom_id res chain seq x y z
N MET A 1 -7.13 -24.02 19.02
CA MET A 1 -6.03 -23.09 18.85
C MET A 1 -6.10 -22.46 17.47
N ASN A 2 -6.22 -21.17 17.42
CA ASN A 2 -6.30 -20.46 16.17
C ASN A 2 -5.15 -19.50 16.04
N CYS A 3 -4.54 -19.51 14.88
CA CYS A 3 -3.47 -18.60 14.54
C CYS A 3 -3.88 -17.86 13.27
N GLY A 4 -3.91 -16.55 13.33
CA GLY A 4 -4.25 -15.73 12.19
C GLY A 4 -3.12 -14.78 11.85
N ILE A 5 -3.02 -14.46 10.58
CA ILE A 5 -2.07 -13.47 10.09
C ILE A 5 -2.89 -12.35 9.49
N ASN A 6 -2.75 -11.15 10.05
CA ASN A 6 -3.33 -9.95 9.48
C ASN A 6 -2.25 -9.21 8.70
N ILE A 7 -2.55 -8.92 7.44
CA ILE A 7 -1.67 -8.14 6.60
C ILE A 7 -2.41 -6.87 6.23
N GLU A 8 -1.84 -5.73 6.58
CA GLU A 8 -2.37 -4.43 6.20
C GLU A 8 -1.38 -3.72 5.31
N MET A 9 -1.91 -3.01 4.32
CA MET A 9 -1.10 -2.11 3.51
C MET A 9 -1.42 -0.68 3.89
N LYS A 10 -0.40 0.07 4.23
CA LYS A 10 -0.54 1.47 4.64
C LYS A 10 -0.26 2.43 3.49
N ILE A 11 -0.77 2.10 2.32
CA ILE A 11 -0.59 2.92 1.12
C ILE A 11 -1.23 4.29 1.29
N LYS A 12 -2.45 4.32 1.78
CA LYS A 12 -3.18 5.57 1.98
C LYS A 12 -2.44 6.50 2.92
N GLU A 13 -2.00 5.97 4.06
CA GLU A 13 -1.25 6.75 5.05
C GLU A 13 0.08 7.22 4.48
N ALA A 14 0.76 6.35 3.76
CA ALA A 14 2.06 6.70 3.16
C ALA A 14 1.92 7.82 2.14
N ILE A 15 0.88 7.77 1.31
CA ILE A 15 0.62 8.82 0.32
C ILE A 15 0.31 10.13 1.02
N GLN A 16 -0.53 10.11 2.04
CA GLN A 16 -0.90 11.31 2.80
C GLN A 16 0.31 11.92 3.50
N GLU A 17 1.13 11.09 4.14
CA GLU A 17 2.33 11.56 4.83
C GLU A 17 3.37 12.14 3.89
N SER A 18 3.44 11.64 2.66
CA SER A 18 4.41 12.10 1.67
C SER A 18 4.13 13.51 1.17
N GLY A 19 2.88 13.94 1.24
CA GLY A 19 2.45 15.21 0.66
C GLY A 19 2.43 15.22 -0.86
N ILE A 20 2.66 14.08 -1.51
CA ILE A 20 2.65 13.98 -2.97
C ILE A 20 1.21 13.89 -3.46
N SER A 21 0.86 14.70 -4.47
CA SER A 21 -0.47 14.64 -5.05
C SER A 21 -0.67 13.37 -5.87
N LEU A 22 -1.91 12.95 -6.06
CA LEU A 22 -2.19 11.79 -6.90
C LEU A 22 -1.76 12.02 -8.34
N ARG A 23 -1.82 13.27 -8.82
CA ARG A 23 -1.35 13.62 -10.15
C ARG A 23 0.15 13.36 -10.29
N GLU A 24 0.94 13.78 -9.30
CA GLU A 24 2.36 13.54 -9.30
C GLU A 24 2.68 12.04 -9.16
N LEU A 25 1.91 11.35 -8.32
CA LEU A 25 2.07 9.92 -8.13
C LEU A 25 1.77 9.15 -9.43
N GLU A 26 0.73 9.56 -10.15
CA GLU A 26 0.42 9.01 -11.47
C GLU A 26 1.61 9.20 -12.43
N ARG A 27 2.19 10.39 -12.43
CA ARG A 27 3.34 10.68 -13.28
C ARG A 27 4.53 9.78 -12.95
N ARG A 28 4.77 9.53 -11.67
CA ARG A 28 5.92 8.74 -11.22
C ARG A 28 5.73 7.24 -11.41
N THR A 29 4.51 6.75 -11.24
CA THR A 29 4.22 5.31 -11.28
C THR A 29 3.73 4.84 -12.64
N GLY A 30 3.12 5.73 -13.42
CA GLY A 30 2.42 5.34 -14.63
C GLY A 30 1.04 4.74 -14.37
N ILE A 31 0.62 4.70 -13.11
CA ILE A 31 -0.71 4.19 -12.73
C ILE A 31 -1.70 5.34 -12.75
N GLU A 32 -2.86 5.13 -13.41
CA GLU A 32 -3.88 6.15 -13.51
C GLU A 32 -4.37 6.62 -12.14
N ARG A 33 -4.57 7.94 -11.99
CA ARG A 33 -5.00 8.55 -10.73
C ARG A 33 -6.25 7.90 -10.14
N HIS A 34 -7.22 7.60 -11.00
CA HIS A 34 -8.46 7.00 -10.55
C HIS A 34 -8.22 5.64 -9.92
N TYR A 35 -7.33 4.88 -10.51
CA TYR A 35 -6.95 3.57 -9.99
C TYR A 35 -6.12 3.69 -8.71
N LEU A 36 -5.24 4.69 -8.64
CA LEU A 36 -4.50 4.96 -7.41
C LEU A 36 -5.44 5.26 -6.26
N LYS A 37 -6.50 6.00 -6.52
CA LYS A 37 -7.52 6.28 -5.52
C LYS A 37 -8.21 4.99 -5.06
N THR A 38 -8.51 4.11 -6.01
CA THR A 38 -9.14 2.83 -5.72
C THR A 38 -8.23 1.93 -4.88
N ILE A 39 -6.94 1.87 -5.22
CA ILE A 39 -5.97 1.05 -4.50
C ILE A 39 -5.94 1.40 -3.01
N GLN A 40 -6.08 2.66 -2.67
CA GLN A 40 -6.04 3.10 -1.28
C GLN A 40 -7.17 2.50 -0.43
N GLU A 41 -8.24 2.09 -1.07
CA GLU A 41 -9.40 1.53 -0.38
C GLU A 41 -9.46 -0.01 -0.46
N LEU A 42 -8.55 -0.63 -1.21
CA LEU A 42 -8.54 -2.08 -1.35
C LEU A 42 -7.90 -2.77 -0.15
N PRO A 43 -8.40 -3.96 0.23
CA PRO A 43 -7.69 -4.76 1.22
C PRO A 43 -6.35 -5.24 0.65
N ALA A 44 -5.41 -5.54 1.54
CA ALA A 44 -4.04 -5.87 1.15
C ALA A 44 -3.96 -7.03 0.15
N ASP A 45 -4.81 -8.04 0.30
CA ASP A 45 -4.79 -9.22 -0.54
C ASP A 45 -5.33 -8.98 -1.95
N GLU A 46 -5.95 -7.83 -2.20
CA GLU A 46 -6.43 -7.44 -3.52
C GLU A 46 -5.49 -6.48 -4.23
N ILE A 47 -4.44 -6.03 -3.58
CA ILE A 47 -3.47 -5.12 -4.17
C ILE A 47 -2.38 -5.94 -4.86
N LEU A 48 -2.13 -5.65 -6.14
CA LEU A 48 -1.08 -6.35 -6.87
C LEU A 48 0.28 -5.91 -6.36
N LEU A 49 1.15 -6.88 -6.12
CA LEU A 49 2.47 -6.62 -5.55
C LEU A 49 3.29 -5.63 -6.37
N HIS A 50 3.31 -5.80 -7.69
CA HIS A 50 4.13 -4.91 -8.52
C HIS A 50 3.63 -3.47 -8.50
N GLU A 51 2.32 -3.28 -8.33
CA GLU A 51 1.76 -1.93 -8.19
C GLU A 51 2.14 -1.32 -6.85
N ALA A 52 2.13 -2.13 -5.79
CA ALA A 52 2.57 -1.68 -4.48
C ALA A 52 4.04 -1.27 -4.50
N VAL A 53 4.88 -2.03 -5.21
CA VAL A 53 6.30 -1.71 -5.37
C VAL A 53 6.48 -0.40 -6.11
N LEU A 54 5.73 -0.19 -7.20
CA LEU A 54 5.80 1.07 -7.96
C LEU A 54 5.44 2.27 -7.08
N ILE A 55 4.41 2.12 -6.27
CA ILE A 55 3.98 3.19 -5.36
C ILE A 55 5.06 3.43 -4.30
N ALA A 56 5.59 2.38 -3.71
CA ALA A 56 6.64 2.53 -2.70
C ALA A 56 7.85 3.25 -3.27
N ASP A 57 8.30 2.86 -4.46
CA ASP A 57 9.44 3.50 -5.12
C ASP A 57 9.16 4.98 -5.37
N ALA A 58 7.94 5.30 -5.83
CA ALA A 58 7.57 6.69 -6.12
C ALA A 58 7.55 7.53 -4.85
N LEU A 59 7.28 6.94 -3.71
CA LEU A 59 7.27 7.62 -2.41
C LEU A 59 8.64 7.62 -1.74
N GLY A 60 9.63 6.97 -2.34
CA GLY A 60 10.96 6.85 -1.75
C GLY A 60 11.00 5.93 -0.54
N LYS A 61 10.10 4.96 -0.50
CA LYS A 61 9.99 4.01 0.60
C LYS A 61 10.27 2.59 0.12
N ASP A 62 10.63 1.73 1.06
CA ASP A 62 10.74 0.29 0.80
C ASP A 62 9.35 -0.32 0.88
N ILE A 63 9.08 -1.34 0.06
CA ILE A 63 7.78 -2.00 0.08
C ILE A 63 7.45 -2.55 1.48
N LYS A 64 8.45 -3.00 2.20
CA LYS A 64 8.26 -3.51 3.58
C LYS A 64 7.78 -2.44 4.55
N ASP A 65 8.01 -1.16 4.24
CA ASP A 65 7.55 -0.06 5.08
C ASP A 65 6.05 0.19 4.91
N LEU A 66 5.46 -0.36 3.85
CA LEU A 66 4.03 -0.21 3.56
C LEU A 66 3.22 -1.39 4.10
N PHE A 67 3.86 -2.49 4.43
CA PHE A 67 3.18 -3.66 4.96
C PHE A 67 3.25 -3.70 6.47
N VAL A 68 2.12 -4.01 7.09
CA VAL A 68 2.08 -4.37 8.50
C VAL A 68 1.57 -5.79 8.56
N VAL A 69 2.39 -6.66 9.14
CA VAL A 69 2.02 -8.06 9.32
C VAL A 69 1.87 -8.32 10.82
N GLU A 70 0.68 -8.70 11.22
CA GLU A 70 0.42 -9.06 12.59
C GLU A 70 0.05 -10.53 12.68
N THR A 71 0.71 -11.25 13.56
CA THR A 71 0.37 -12.63 13.85
C THR A 71 -0.43 -12.63 15.15
N VAL A 72 -1.65 -13.11 15.05
CA VAL A 72 -2.54 -13.22 16.20
C VAL A 72 -2.65 -14.70 16.59
N THR A 73 -2.29 -14.99 17.81
CA THR A 73 -2.43 -16.35 18.35
C THR A 73 -3.54 -16.32 19.39
N ILE A 74 -4.55 -17.15 19.18
CA ILE A 74 -5.66 -17.31 20.10
C ILE A 74 -5.50 -18.66 20.79
N ILE A 75 -5.42 -18.62 22.08
CA ILE A 75 -5.25 -19.83 22.90
C ILE A 75 -6.57 -20.21 23.54
#